data_abee61130ee9eb07208dadc9276ddfb8
#
_entry.id   abee61130ee9eb07208dadc9276ddfb8
#
_cell.length_a   1.000
_cell.length_b   1.000
_cell.length_c   1.000
_cell.angle_alpha   90.00
_cell.angle_beta   90.00
_cell.angle_gamma   90.00
#
_symmetry.space_group_name_H-M   'P 1'
#
loop_
_entity.id
_entity.type
_entity.pdbx_description
1 polymer ?
#
loop_
_entity_poly.entity_id
_entity_poly.type
_entity_poly.pdbx_seq_one_letter_code
_entity_poly.pdbx_strand_id
1 'polypeptide(L)'
;MKKSIFKPIISVFLAVILGLSLVFYDDIQSMFTVSVNKALKRNGLEGYGVSSSNPLAVKVGMEVLENGGNAADAAVAISYVLGVVEPYGSGIGGGGAMLIYSPKDDKFDFVNYRETAPISSETQVSGIGVPGFVKGMEDVNKTYGTKSMSELLQPAINYAENGFEMDTNLYNRLNVFKGYSDMNS
;
A
#
# COMPACT_ATOMS: atom_id res chain seq x y z
N MET A 1 35.13 34.44 -46.84
CA MET A 1 34.53 33.35 -46.05
C MET A 1 34.77 33.60 -44.58
N LYS A 2 33.78 34.11 -43.82
CA LYS A 2 33.87 34.30 -42.37
C LYS A 2 33.52 32.92 -41.74
N LYS A 3 34.51 32.23 -41.17
CA LYS A 3 34.26 31.00 -40.38
C LYS A 3 33.44 31.40 -39.13
N SER A 4 32.29 30.84 -38.99
CA SER A 4 31.40 31.07 -37.85
C SER A 4 32.08 30.62 -36.55
N ILE A 5 32.56 31.55 -35.76
CA ILE A 5 33.16 31.35 -34.43
C ILE A 5 32.08 30.92 -33.39
N PHE A 6 30.81 31.07 -33.74
CA PHE A 6 29.66 30.80 -32.86
C PHE A 6 29.51 29.30 -32.47
N LYS A 7 29.83 28.37 -33.39
CA LYS A 7 29.63 26.91 -33.10
C LYS A 7 30.54 26.40 -31.99
N PRO A 8 31.85 26.68 -31.93
CA PRO A 8 32.68 26.20 -30.84
C PRO A 8 32.34 26.83 -29.47
N ILE A 9 31.89 28.09 -29.45
CA ILE A 9 31.49 28.75 -28.20
C ILE A 9 30.26 28.10 -27.60
N ILE A 10 29.26 27.75 -28.41
CA ILE A 10 28.04 27.08 -27.96
C ILE A 10 28.38 25.66 -27.43
N SER A 11 29.28 24.92 -28.09
CA SER A 11 29.70 23.60 -27.63
C SER A 11 30.41 23.62 -26.27
N VAL A 12 31.27 24.61 -26.05
CA VAL A 12 31.96 24.80 -24.76
C VAL A 12 30.94 25.18 -23.67
N PHE A 13 29.99 26.05 -23.97
CA PHE A 13 28.99 26.50 -23.02
C PHE A 13 28.06 25.32 -22.61
N LEU A 14 27.64 24.48 -23.58
CA LEU A 14 26.87 23.25 -23.31
C LEU A 14 27.66 22.23 -22.46
N ALA A 15 28.95 22.04 -22.75
CA ALA A 15 29.81 21.15 -21.98
C ALA A 15 30.01 21.62 -20.53
N VAL A 16 30.13 22.92 -20.31
CA VAL A 16 30.22 23.52 -18.97
C VAL A 16 28.92 23.35 -18.20
N ILE A 17 27.76 23.59 -18.84
CA ILE A 17 26.45 23.37 -18.21
C ILE A 17 26.25 21.91 -17.84
N LEU A 18 26.60 20.97 -18.73
CA LEU A 18 26.51 19.54 -18.46
C LEU A 18 27.47 19.11 -17.32
N GLY A 19 28.67 19.64 -17.30
CA GLY A 19 29.65 19.38 -16.23
C GLY A 19 29.17 19.92 -14.88
N LEU A 20 28.62 21.13 -14.84
CA LEU A 20 28.01 21.69 -13.62
C LEU A 20 26.81 20.91 -13.16
N SER A 21 25.93 20.47 -14.07
CA SER A 21 24.76 19.66 -13.69
C SER A 21 25.13 18.30 -13.09
N LEU A 22 26.23 17.68 -13.53
CA LEU A 22 26.71 16.43 -12.93
C LEU A 22 27.35 16.65 -11.55
N VAL A 23 28.06 17.76 -11.36
CA VAL A 23 28.68 18.09 -10.06
C VAL A 23 27.61 18.47 -9.00
N PHE A 24 26.55 19.16 -9.40
CA PHE A 24 25.48 19.58 -8.49
C PHE A 24 24.36 18.54 -8.33
N TYR A 25 24.37 17.45 -9.10
CA TYR A 25 23.32 16.43 -9.03
C TYR A 25 23.23 15.77 -7.65
N ASP A 26 24.36 15.36 -7.10
CA ASP A 26 24.44 14.73 -5.78
C ASP A 26 24.08 15.72 -4.66
N ASP A 27 24.48 16.95 -4.77
CA ASP A 27 24.13 18.02 -3.81
C ASP A 27 22.63 18.31 -3.82
N ILE A 28 22.00 18.39 -4.99
CA ILE A 28 20.56 18.59 -5.13
C ILE A 28 19.79 17.38 -4.58
N GLN A 29 20.22 16.16 -4.87
CA GLN A 29 19.62 14.94 -4.32
C GLN A 29 19.77 14.89 -2.79
N SER A 30 20.94 15.21 -2.26
CA SER A 30 21.18 15.24 -0.82
C SER A 30 20.33 16.31 -0.12
N MET A 31 20.20 17.50 -0.68
CA MET A 31 19.34 18.57 -0.16
C MET A 31 17.87 18.18 -0.17
N PHE A 32 17.41 17.49 -1.23
CA PHE A 32 16.03 17.02 -1.34
C PHE A 32 15.75 15.93 -0.28
N THR A 33 16.65 14.96 -0.14
CA THR A 33 16.55 13.89 0.87
C THR A 33 16.57 14.44 2.30
N VAL A 34 17.48 15.39 2.60
CA VAL A 34 17.53 16.06 3.90
C VAL A 34 16.27 16.87 4.17
N SER A 35 15.71 17.54 3.15
CA SER A 35 14.48 18.33 3.29
C SER A 35 13.27 17.44 3.54
N VAL A 36 13.15 16.30 2.85
CA VAL A 36 12.08 15.31 3.06
C VAL A 36 12.18 14.69 4.45
N ASN A 37 13.36 14.23 4.84
CA ASN A 37 13.58 13.66 6.18
C ASN A 37 13.32 14.67 7.30
N LYS A 38 13.68 15.96 7.09
CA LYS A 38 13.39 17.03 8.05
C LYS A 38 11.90 17.35 8.14
N ALA A 39 11.17 17.27 7.02
CA ALA A 39 9.72 17.44 7.00
C ALA A 39 9.00 16.29 7.69
N LEU A 40 9.44 15.04 7.46
CA LEU A 40 8.92 13.84 8.14
C LEU A 40 9.16 13.91 9.65
N LYS A 41 10.38 14.24 10.07
CA LYS A 41 10.73 14.38 11.49
C LYS A 41 9.98 15.54 12.19
N ARG A 42 9.67 16.62 11.47
CA ARG A 42 8.93 17.78 12.00
C ARG A 42 7.46 17.46 12.27
N ASN A 43 6.89 16.44 11.61
CA ASN A 43 5.50 16.01 11.78
C ASN A 43 5.35 14.82 12.76
N GLY A 44 6.41 14.48 13.52
CA GLY A 44 6.37 13.36 14.47
C GLY A 44 6.36 11.98 13.82
N LEU A 45 6.54 11.90 12.51
CA LEU A 45 6.69 10.65 11.79
C LEU A 45 8.14 10.21 11.89
N GLU A 46 8.48 9.42 12.87
CA GLU A 46 9.84 8.90 13.11
C GLU A 46 10.30 7.88 12.03
N GLY A 47 10.11 8.24 10.76
CA GLY A 47 10.57 7.44 9.62
C GLY A 47 9.61 6.34 9.16
N TYR A 48 8.39 6.27 9.69
CA TYR A 48 7.33 5.39 9.21
C TYR A 48 6.02 6.14 8.93
N GLY A 49 5.16 5.56 8.14
CA GLY A 49 3.84 6.12 7.82
C GLY A 49 2.95 5.09 7.15
N VAL A 50 1.66 5.37 7.16
CA VAL A 50 0.61 4.56 6.56
C VAL A 50 -0.20 5.41 5.59
N SER A 51 -0.55 4.84 4.45
CA SER A 51 -1.51 5.41 3.50
C SER A 51 -2.54 4.35 3.11
N SER A 52 -3.82 4.68 3.20
CA SER A 52 -4.94 3.81 2.82
C SER A 52 -6.13 4.67 2.41
N SER A 53 -7.11 4.06 1.73
CA SER A 53 -8.36 4.72 1.31
C SER A 53 -9.26 5.13 2.48
N ASN A 54 -9.16 4.42 3.61
CA ASN A 54 -10.04 4.61 4.76
C ASN A 54 -9.26 5.14 5.98
N PRO A 55 -9.70 6.24 6.62
CA PRO A 55 -9.04 6.81 7.80
C PRO A 55 -8.93 5.83 8.99
N LEU A 56 -9.92 4.95 9.19
CA LEU A 56 -9.90 3.95 10.26
C LEU A 56 -8.79 2.92 10.02
N ALA A 57 -8.58 2.52 8.77
CA ALA A 57 -7.49 1.63 8.41
C ALA A 57 -6.11 2.30 8.57
N VAL A 58 -5.99 3.59 8.23
CA VAL A 58 -4.77 4.38 8.49
C VAL A 58 -4.47 4.44 9.98
N LYS A 59 -5.48 4.75 10.80
CA LYS A 59 -5.35 4.80 12.26
C LYS A 59 -4.82 3.48 12.81
N VAL A 60 -5.42 2.37 12.45
CA VAL A 60 -5.00 1.04 12.92
C VAL A 60 -3.57 0.70 12.47
N GLY A 61 -3.22 0.99 11.22
CA GLY A 61 -1.86 0.76 10.74
C GLY A 61 -0.81 1.58 11.49
N MET A 62 -1.12 2.84 11.81
CA MET A 62 -0.25 3.68 12.64
C MET A 62 -0.12 3.14 14.06
N GLU A 63 -1.23 2.75 14.70
CA GLU A 63 -1.22 2.14 16.04
C GLU A 63 -0.37 0.87 16.10
N VAL A 64 -0.42 0.03 15.06
CA VAL A 64 0.44 -1.17 14.97
C VAL A 64 1.93 -0.79 14.94
N LEU A 65 2.31 0.22 14.13
CA LEU A 65 3.69 0.69 14.05
C LEU A 65 4.16 1.34 15.35
N GLU A 66 3.33 2.16 15.98
CA GLU A 66 3.59 2.83 17.26
C GLU A 66 3.79 1.83 18.40
N ASN A 67 3.07 0.70 18.35
CA ASN A 67 3.20 -0.41 19.31
C ASN A 67 4.31 -1.41 18.94
N GLY A 68 5.25 -1.02 18.09
CA GLY A 68 6.44 -1.81 17.75
C GLY A 68 6.23 -2.93 16.74
N GLY A 69 5.09 -2.96 16.04
CA GLY A 69 4.92 -3.79 14.85
C GLY A 69 5.72 -3.24 13.67
N ASN A 70 5.95 -4.06 12.67
CA ASN A 70 6.61 -3.65 11.43
C ASN A 70 5.61 -3.36 10.30
N ALA A 71 6.12 -3.02 9.10
CA ALA A 71 5.29 -2.70 7.95
C ALA A 71 4.39 -3.87 7.49
N ALA A 72 4.85 -5.13 7.64
CA ALA A 72 4.05 -6.30 7.30
C ALA A 72 2.90 -6.48 8.31
N ASP A 73 3.17 -6.30 9.60
CA ASP A 73 2.13 -6.33 10.64
C ASP A 73 1.06 -5.26 10.38
N ALA A 74 1.48 -4.02 10.10
CA ALA A 74 0.57 -2.94 9.76
C ALA A 74 -0.27 -3.26 8.51
N ALA A 75 0.34 -3.80 7.46
CA ALA A 75 -0.36 -4.17 6.23
C ALA A 75 -1.40 -5.28 6.47
N VAL A 76 -1.09 -6.28 7.29
CA VAL A 76 -2.04 -7.34 7.67
C VAL A 76 -3.23 -6.75 8.42
N ALA A 77 -2.99 -5.95 9.47
CA ALA A 77 -4.06 -5.34 10.26
C ALA A 77 -4.96 -4.42 9.42
N ILE A 78 -4.36 -3.56 8.58
CA ILE A 78 -5.05 -2.68 7.63
C ILE A 78 -5.95 -3.50 6.69
N SER A 79 -5.43 -4.60 6.14
CA SER A 79 -6.15 -5.43 5.18
C SER A 79 -7.42 -6.03 5.79
N TYR A 80 -7.37 -6.50 7.03
CA TYR A 80 -8.55 -7.01 7.73
C TYR A 80 -9.53 -5.90 8.11
N VAL A 81 -9.03 -4.73 8.54
CA VAL A 81 -9.89 -3.57 8.83
C VAL A 81 -10.62 -3.11 7.58
N LEU A 82 -9.94 -3.00 6.44
CA LEU A 82 -10.56 -2.67 5.16
C LEU A 82 -11.67 -3.67 4.77
N GLY A 83 -11.48 -4.95 5.04
CA GLY A 83 -12.51 -5.97 4.81
C GLY A 83 -13.80 -5.75 5.62
N VAL A 84 -13.73 -4.98 6.73
CA VAL A 84 -14.89 -4.60 7.55
C VAL A 84 -15.44 -3.23 7.14
N VAL A 85 -14.57 -2.22 7.00
CA VAL A 85 -15.01 -0.82 6.79
C VAL A 85 -15.21 -0.47 5.31
N GLU A 86 -14.65 -1.25 4.40
CA GLU A 86 -14.82 -1.15 2.94
C GLU A 86 -15.10 -2.54 2.31
N PRO A 87 -16.17 -3.25 2.74
CA PRO A 87 -16.41 -4.64 2.33
C PRO A 87 -16.69 -4.80 0.82
N TYR A 88 -16.92 -3.71 0.13
CA TYR A 88 -17.08 -3.67 -1.33
C TYR A 88 -15.74 -3.73 -2.09
N GLY A 89 -14.62 -3.49 -1.43
CA GLY A 89 -13.29 -3.44 -2.05
C GLY A 89 -12.57 -4.77 -2.06
N SER A 90 -12.52 -5.43 -0.91
CA SER A 90 -11.89 -6.74 -0.71
C SER A 90 -12.29 -7.30 0.67
N GLY A 91 -11.79 -8.49 1.02
CA GLY A 91 -12.02 -9.10 2.33
C GLY A 91 -11.71 -10.60 2.31
N ILE A 92 -12.20 -11.31 3.33
CA ILE A 92 -11.89 -12.73 3.56
C ILE A 92 -12.34 -13.68 2.43
N GLY A 93 -13.29 -13.25 1.60
CA GLY A 93 -13.75 -13.96 0.40
C GLY A 93 -13.02 -13.60 -0.88
N GLY A 94 -12.03 -12.72 -0.82
CA GLY A 94 -11.27 -12.20 -1.95
C GLY A 94 -9.82 -12.68 -1.98
N GLY A 95 -9.00 -11.90 -2.63
CA GLY A 95 -7.57 -12.12 -2.75
C GLY A 95 -6.84 -10.84 -3.13
N GLY A 96 -5.56 -10.95 -3.48
CA GLY A 96 -4.76 -9.80 -3.84
C GLY A 96 -3.30 -10.15 -4.06
N ALA A 97 -2.46 -9.14 -3.96
CA ALA A 97 -1.03 -9.29 -4.03
C ALA A 97 -0.35 -8.24 -3.12
N MET A 98 0.82 -8.56 -2.62
CA MET A 98 1.63 -7.66 -1.80
C MET A 98 3.05 -7.61 -2.33
N LEU A 99 3.59 -6.41 -2.47
CA LEU A 99 5.00 -6.18 -2.73
C LEU A 99 5.66 -5.71 -1.43
N ILE A 100 6.70 -6.39 -1.01
CA ILE A 100 7.43 -6.13 0.23
C ILE A 100 8.87 -5.80 -0.13
N TYR A 101 9.39 -4.69 0.37
CA TYR A 101 10.79 -4.35 0.26
C TYR A 101 11.49 -4.53 1.60
N SER A 102 12.57 -5.30 1.61
CA SER A 102 13.47 -5.47 2.76
C SER A 102 14.73 -4.62 2.56
N PRO A 103 14.88 -3.48 3.26
CA PRO A 103 16.07 -2.65 3.12
C PRO A 103 17.34 -3.34 3.65
N LYS A 104 17.20 -4.32 4.54
CA LYS A 104 18.33 -5.09 5.08
C LYS A 104 19.03 -5.94 4.01
N ASP A 105 18.22 -6.52 3.12
CA ASP A 105 18.71 -7.46 2.11
C ASP A 105 18.71 -6.85 0.70
N ASP A 106 18.23 -5.60 0.58
CA ASP A 106 17.99 -4.88 -0.69
C ASP A 106 17.17 -5.73 -1.68
N LYS A 107 16.08 -6.33 -1.17
CA LYS A 107 15.25 -7.25 -1.94
C LYS A 107 13.80 -6.87 -1.93
N PHE A 108 13.16 -7.17 -3.06
CA PHE A 108 11.71 -7.14 -3.21
C PHE A 108 11.18 -8.56 -3.22
N ASP A 109 10.17 -8.81 -2.38
CA ASP A 109 9.41 -10.05 -2.37
C ASP A 109 7.99 -9.77 -2.83
N PHE A 110 7.46 -10.66 -3.67
CA PHE A 110 6.10 -10.57 -4.20
C PHE A 110 5.26 -11.75 -3.69
N VAL A 111 4.28 -11.46 -2.86
CA VAL A 111 3.33 -12.45 -2.34
C VAL A 111 2.05 -12.35 -3.16
N ASN A 112 1.76 -13.39 -3.95
CA ASN A 112 0.54 -13.48 -4.75
C ASN A 112 -0.47 -14.39 -4.04
N TYR A 113 -1.57 -13.78 -3.59
CA TYR A 113 -2.70 -14.48 -2.95
C TYR A 113 -4.02 -14.20 -3.67
N ARG A 114 -3.94 -14.01 -5.01
CA ARG A 114 -5.12 -13.86 -5.84
C ARG A 114 -5.97 -15.12 -5.82
N GLU A 115 -7.25 -14.93 -6.10
CA GLU A 115 -8.20 -16.01 -6.29
C GLU A 115 -7.75 -16.92 -7.43
N THR A 116 -7.89 -18.21 -7.25
CA THR A 116 -7.53 -19.22 -8.27
C THR A 116 -8.75 -20.01 -8.67
N ALA A 117 -8.76 -20.50 -9.92
CA ALA A 117 -9.79 -21.44 -10.35
C ALA A 117 -9.71 -22.76 -9.55
N PRO A 118 -10.84 -23.41 -9.25
CA PRO A 118 -10.84 -24.76 -8.67
C PRO A 118 -10.06 -25.74 -9.55
N ILE A 119 -9.35 -26.67 -8.92
CA ILE A 119 -8.52 -27.68 -9.63
C ILE A 119 -9.43 -28.69 -10.38
N SER A 120 -10.63 -28.96 -9.87
CA SER A 120 -11.58 -29.92 -10.46
C SER A 120 -12.36 -29.27 -11.59
N SER A 121 -12.29 -29.85 -12.79
CA SER A 121 -13.02 -29.39 -13.98
C SER A 121 -14.56 -29.56 -13.84
N GLU A 122 -15.04 -30.43 -12.93
CA GLU A 122 -16.45 -30.70 -12.71
C GLU A 122 -17.15 -29.56 -11.93
N THR A 123 -16.40 -28.70 -11.25
CA THR A 123 -16.92 -27.64 -10.38
C THR A 123 -16.59 -26.23 -10.88
N GLN A 124 -16.12 -26.09 -12.12
CA GLN A 124 -15.82 -24.77 -12.67
C GLN A 124 -17.13 -23.97 -12.90
N VAL A 125 -17.48 -23.16 -11.90
CA VAL A 125 -18.50 -22.13 -12.07
C VAL A 125 -17.81 -20.87 -12.55
N SER A 126 -18.18 -20.40 -13.74
CA SER A 126 -17.59 -19.20 -14.33
C SER A 126 -17.71 -18.00 -13.37
N GLY A 127 -16.61 -17.32 -13.11
CA GLY A 127 -16.56 -16.12 -12.29
C GLY A 127 -16.43 -16.34 -10.77
N ILE A 128 -16.32 -17.59 -10.29
CA ILE A 128 -16.08 -17.90 -8.88
C ILE A 128 -14.66 -18.46 -8.70
N GLY A 129 -13.86 -17.80 -7.86
CA GLY A 129 -12.52 -18.24 -7.48
C GLY A 129 -12.46 -18.79 -6.05
N VAL A 130 -11.43 -19.58 -5.78
CA VAL A 130 -11.07 -19.99 -4.42
C VAL A 130 -10.37 -18.80 -3.76
N PRO A 131 -10.89 -18.29 -2.62
CA PRO A 131 -10.30 -17.14 -1.94
C PRO A 131 -8.88 -17.39 -1.45
N GLY A 132 -7.98 -16.42 -1.69
CA GLY A 132 -6.59 -16.51 -1.25
C GLY A 132 -6.24 -15.56 -0.09
N PHE A 133 -7.13 -14.61 0.24
CA PHE A 133 -6.84 -13.53 1.18
C PHE A 133 -6.35 -14.02 2.55
N VAL A 134 -7.11 -14.89 3.22
CA VAL A 134 -6.79 -15.37 4.58
C VAL A 134 -5.44 -16.10 4.59
N LYS A 135 -5.23 -16.98 3.59
CA LYS A 135 -3.96 -17.69 3.46
C LYS A 135 -2.80 -16.75 3.18
N GLY A 136 -3.00 -15.76 2.30
CA GLY A 136 -1.99 -14.75 1.98
C GLY A 136 -1.59 -13.92 3.19
N MET A 137 -2.55 -13.47 4.00
CA MET A 137 -2.26 -12.72 5.22
C MET A 137 -1.54 -13.57 6.27
N GLU A 138 -1.90 -14.85 6.40
CA GLU A 138 -1.20 -15.80 7.26
C GLU A 138 0.27 -15.98 6.81
N ASP A 139 0.51 -16.15 5.52
CA ASP A 139 1.85 -16.34 4.96
C ASP A 139 2.71 -15.07 5.10
N VAL A 140 2.13 -13.90 4.86
CA VAL A 140 2.80 -12.61 5.09
C VAL A 140 3.18 -12.46 6.57
N ASN A 141 2.25 -12.73 7.48
CA ASN A 141 2.53 -12.61 8.92
C ASN A 141 3.60 -13.62 9.37
N LYS A 142 3.53 -14.88 8.95
CA LYS A 142 4.53 -15.90 9.30
C LYS A 142 5.93 -15.59 8.80
N THR A 143 6.03 -14.97 7.60
CA THR A 143 7.33 -14.76 6.94
C THR A 143 7.97 -13.43 7.35
N TYR A 144 7.16 -12.38 7.52
CA TYR A 144 7.64 -11.01 7.67
C TYR A 144 7.15 -10.33 8.96
N GLY A 145 6.08 -10.83 9.57
CA GLY A 145 5.48 -10.24 10.77
C GLY A 145 6.27 -10.48 12.05
N THR A 146 6.00 -9.65 13.04
CA THR A 146 6.55 -9.72 14.40
C THR A 146 5.46 -9.84 15.47
N LYS A 147 4.21 -9.52 15.12
CA LYS A 147 3.03 -9.58 15.97
C LYS A 147 2.22 -10.86 15.71
N SER A 148 1.44 -11.29 16.67
CA SER A 148 0.54 -12.44 16.48
C SER A 148 -0.66 -12.06 15.60
N MET A 149 -1.16 -13.02 14.80
CA MET A 149 -2.40 -12.81 14.03
C MET A 149 -3.58 -12.37 14.91
N SER A 150 -3.70 -12.95 16.10
CA SER A 150 -4.78 -12.58 17.05
C SER A 150 -4.73 -11.11 17.43
N GLU A 151 -3.53 -10.56 17.66
CA GLU A 151 -3.33 -9.14 17.97
C GLU A 151 -3.68 -8.26 16.76
N LEU A 152 -3.24 -8.65 15.56
CA LEU A 152 -3.47 -7.88 14.33
C LEU A 152 -4.93 -7.89 13.86
N LEU A 153 -5.69 -8.94 14.18
CA LEU A 153 -7.12 -9.03 13.83
C LEU A 153 -8.02 -8.26 14.80
N GLN A 154 -7.56 -8.00 16.03
CA GLN A 154 -8.41 -7.42 17.08
C GLN A 154 -9.07 -6.09 16.69
N PRO A 155 -8.41 -5.15 16.00
CA PRO A 155 -9.06 -3.92 15.54
C PRO A 155 -10.22 -4.17 14.55
N ALA A 156 -10.05 -5.11 13.63
CA ALA A 156 -11.10 -5.48 12.67
C ALA A 156 -12.29 -6.13 13.38
N ILE A 157 -12.02 -7.04 14.34
CA ILE A 157 -13.04 -7.66 15.18
C ILE A 157 -13.82 -6.60 15.95
N ASN A 158 -13.12 -5.64 16.57
CA ASN A 158 -13.77 -4.55 17.32
C ASN A 158 -14.70 -3.72 16.44
N TYR A 159 -14.30 -3.38 15.21
CA TYR A 159 -15.18 -2.66 14.28
C TYR A 159 -16.37 -3.50 13.83
N ALA A 160 -16.18 -4.80 13.64
CA ALA A 160 -17.27 -5.70 13.25
C ALA A 160 -18.29 -5.90 14.36
N GLU A 161 -17.86 -6.00 15.62
CA GLU A 161 -18.73 -6.25 16.78
C GLU A 161 -19.41 -4.98 17.27
N ASN A 162 -18.68 -3.87 17.35
CA ASN A 162 -19.16 -2.64 17.98
C ASN A 162 -19.64 -1.59 16.98
N GLY A 163 -19.43 -1.83 15.69
CA GLY A 163 -19.72 -0.87 14.63
C GLY A 163 -18.66 0.23 14.51
N PHE A 164 -18.85 1.06 13.51
CA PHE A 164 -17.99 2.21 13.19
C PHE A 164 -18.82 3.30 12.51
N GLU A 165 -18.32 4.54 12.49
CA GLU A 165 -18.94 5.61 11.76
C GLU A 165 -18.80 5.40 10.25
N MET A 166 -19.93 5.26 9.56
CA MET A 166 -19.99 4.99 8.13
C MET A 166 -19.62 6.25 7.34
N ASP A 167 -18.66 6.13 6.44
CA ASP A 167 -18.33 7.21 5.53
C ASP A 167 -19.31 7.31 4.33
N THR A 168 -19.22 8.41 3.60
CA THR A 168 -20.07 8.68 2.44
C THR A 168 -19.89 7.64 1.33
N ASN A 169 -18.68 7.07 1.17
CA ASN A 169 -18.40 6.09 0.12
C ASN A 169 -19.15 4.79 0.41
N LEU A 170 -19.03 4.26 1.63
CA LEU A 170 -19.74 3.05 2.05
C LEU A 170 -21.26 3.27 1.97
N TYR A 171 -21.77 4.42 2.46
CA TYR A 171 -23.19 4.75 2.37
C TYR A 171 -23.70 4.72 0.92
N ASN A 172 -23.00 5.34 -0.01
CA ASN A 172 -23.37 5.37 -1.43
C ASN A 172 -23.33 3.97 -2.05
N ARG A 173 -22.34 3.15 -1.71
CA ARG A 173 -22.23 1.77 -2.20
C ARG A 173 -23.40 0.91 -1.71
N LEU A 174 -23.74 1.00 -0.45
CA LEU A 174 -24.87 0.24 0.12
C LEU A 174 -26.21 0.65 -0.51
N ASN A 175 -26.43 1.93 -0.81
CA ASN A 175 -27.63 2.39 -1.51
C ASN A 175 -27.75 1.83 -2.93
N VAL A 176 -26.63 1.69 -3.65
CA VAL A 176 -26.64 1.04 -4.97
C VAL A 176 -27.04 -0.43 -4.84
N PHE A 177 -26.50 -1.17 -3.86
CA PHE A 177 -26.87 -2.57 -3.63
C PHE A 177 -28.33 -2.73 -3.21
N LYS A 178 -28.85 -1.83 -2.38
CA LYS A 178 -30.26 -1.83 -2.03
C LYS A 178 -31.18 -1.67 -3.25
N GLY A 179 -30.83 -0.74 -4.16
CA GLY A 179 -31.57 -0.57 -5.42
C GLY A 179 -31.58 -1.84 -6.30
N TYR A 180 -30.52 -2.61 -6.31
CA TYR A 180 -30.48 -3.91 -7.02
C TYR A 180 -31.35 -4.97 -6.35
N SER A 181 -31.37 -5.02 -5.02
CA SER A 181 -32.20 -5.96 -4.25
C SER A 181 -33.69 -5.70 -4.49
N ASP A 182 -34.10 -4.43 -4.47
CA ASP A 182 -35.49 -4.02 -4.65
C ASP A 182 -36.02 -4.23 -6.10
N MET A 183 -35.13 -4.28 -7.11
CA MET A 183 -35.50 -4.59 -8.50
C MET A 183 -35.69 -6.09 -8.77
N ASN A 184 -35.17 -6.97 -7.90
CA ASN A 184 -35.22 -8.42 -8.05
C ASN A 184 -36.16 -9.13 -7.06
N SER A 185 -36.86 -8.35 -6.22
CA SER A 185 -37.91 -8.81 -5.32
C SER A 185 -39.32 -8.63 -5.91
#